data_17be7de175625bd76f5675d16cdaff20
#
_entry.id   17be7de175625bd76f5675d16cdaff20
#
_cell.length_a   1.000
_cell.length_b   1.000
_cell.length_c   1.000
_cell.angle_alpha   90.00
_cell.angle_beta   90.00
_cell.angle_gamma   90.00
#
_symmetry.space_group_name_H-M   'P 1'
#
loop_
_entity.id
_entity.type
_entity.pdbx_description
1 polymer ?
#
loop_
_entity_poly.entity_id
_entity_poly.type
_entity_poly.pdbx_seq_one_letter_code
_entity_poly.pdbx_strand_id
1 'polypeptide(L)'
;MAKYILSDPNFSDGTRKDVIEQIVGEFRDRPGVKLIGYEPDADFDRLPCELLGRPEAMREALLAAAAKAYELIDMEKQHGRHPRIGAVDTIEIYPAKDMTIEECRDFAEDLGAELYKRHGVPIYFTGKNARKPENEGLTFIRKGNYEGLREAVLTDPSRAPDLGPAKLHPPSSARWRSMTPISTSSSTRPICRSPRSSPASFAAGPAASPIFRA
;
A
#
# COMPACT_ATOMS: atom_id res chain seq x y z
N MET A 1 -1.64 -0.35 -28.75
CA MET A 1 -0.45 -0.89 -28.04
C MET A 1 -0.86 -1.32 -26.64
N ALA A 2 -0.11 -2.19 -25.97
CA ALA A 2 -0.46 -2.63 -24.61
C ALA A 2 -0.12 -1.51 -23.62
N LYS A 3 -1.10 -1.12 -22.80
CA LYS A 3 -0.99 -0.11 -21.74
C LYS A 3 -0.40 -0.72 -20.47
N TYR A 4 0.42 0.06 -19.75
CA TYR A 4 1.00 -0.35 -18.48
C TYR A 4 0.95 0.80 -17.46
N ILE A 5 0.71 0.44 -16.20
CA ILE A 5 0.78 1.33 -15.06
C ILE A 5 1.79 0.82 -14.04
N LEU A 6 2.38 1.73 -13.30
CA LEU A 6 3.11 1.45 -12.05
C LEU A 6 2.16 1.67 -10.88
N SER A 7 2.35 0.88 -9.83
CA SER A 7 1.64 1.08 -8.57
C SER A 7 2.55 0.79 -7.39
N ASP A 8 2.48 1.66 -6.38
CA ASP A 8 3.22 1.55 -5.13
C ASP A 8 2.23 1.41 -3.95
N PRO A 9 1.62 0.21 -3.76
CA PRO A 9 0.80 -0.02 -2.58
C PRO A 9 1.67 -0.13 -1.33
N ASN A 10 1.18 0.48 -0.25
CA ASN A 10 1.82 0.47 1.06
C ASN A 10 0.87 -0.13 2.10
N PHE A 11 1.37 -1.10 2.86
CA PHE A 11 0.59 -1.77 3.90
C PHE A 11 1.19 -1.48 5.28
N SER A 12 0.34 -1.44 6.31
CA SER A 12 0.75 -1.14 7.68
C SER A 12 1.15 -2.40 8.44
N ASP A 13 2.14 -3.11 7.93
CA ASP A 13 2.77 -4.25 8.59
C ASP A 13 4.18 -4.49 8.01
N GLY A 14 5.19 -4.24 8.81
CA GLY A 14 6.58 -4.45 8.42
C GLY A 14 7.28 -5.50 9.29
N THR A 15 6.55 -6.15 10.20
CA THR A 15 7.13 -7.02 11.24
C THR A 15 6.72 -8.48 11.11
N ARG A 16 5.46 -8.76 10.75
CA ARG A 16 4.92 -10.13 10.71
C ARG A 16 5.16 -10.77 9.35
N LYS A 17 6.23 -11.57 9.27
CA LYS A 17 6.66 -12.19 8.01
C LYS A 17 5.57 -13.03 7.34
N ASP A 18 4.78 -13.74 8.10
CA ASP A 18 3.68 -14.56 7.59
C ASP A 18 2.55 -13.72 6.96
N VAL A 19 2.25 -12.57 7.53
CA VAL A 19 1.29 -11.61 6.98
C VAL A 19 1.84 -10.95 5.73
N ILE A 20 3.10 -10.50 5.78
CA ILE A 20 3.80 -9.91 4.64
C ILE A 20 3.78 -10.85 3.44
N GLU A 21 4.16 -12.12 3.63
CA GLU A 21 4.20 -13.11 2.55
C GLU A 21 2.82 -13.44 1.98
N GLN A 22 1.76 -13.42 2.79
CA GLN A 22 0.39 -13.60 2.30
C GLN A 22 -0.06 -12.41 1.44
N ILE A 23 0.23 -11.16 1.85
CA ILE A 23 -0.12 -9.96 1.07
C ILE A 23 0.69 -9.93 -0.22
N VAL A 24 2.00 -10.11 -0.15
CA VAL A 24 2.90 -10.10 -1.32
C VAL A 24 2.61 -11.27 -2.27
N GLY A 25 2.17 -12.39 -1.73
CA GLY A 25 1.75 -13.57 -2.51
C GLY A 25 0.68 -13.26 -3.54
N GLU A 26 -0.21 -12.29 -3.26
CA GLU A 26 -1.25 -11.87 -4.20
C GLU A 26 -0.71 -11.16 -5.46
N PHE A 27 0.55 -10.76 -5.44
CA PHE A 27 1.22 -10.13 -6.58
C PHE A 27 2.10 -11.11 -7.38
N ARG A 28 2.51 -12.25 -6.77
CA ARG A 28 3.39 -13.22 -7.40
C ARG A 28 2.65 -14.06 -8.42
N ASP A 29 3.37 -14.44 -9.47
CA ASP A 29 2.91 -15.37 -10.52
C ASP A 29 1.57 -14.99 -11.16
N ARG A 30 1.18 -13.71 -11.06
CA ARG A 30 -0.06 -13.21 -11.63
C ARG A 30 0.16 -12.73 -13.07
N PRO A 31 -0.49 -13.35 -14.07
CA PRO A 31 -0.34 -12.95 -15.47
C PRO A 31 -0.68 -11.47 -15.66
N GLY A 32 0.22 -10.72 -16.29
CA GLY A 32 0.03 -9.28 -16.57
C GLY A 32 0.41 -8.33 -15.45
N VAL A 33 0.89 -8.84 -14.31
CA VAL A 33 1.49 -8.06 -13.21
C VAL A 33 2.90 -8.57 -12.94
N LYS A 34 3.83 -7.66 -12.74
CA LYS A 34 5.19 -7.93 -12.27
C LYS A 34 5.40 -7.25 -10.93
N LEU A 35 5.66 -8.02 -9.91
CA LEU A 35 6.21 -7.54 -8.65
C LEU A 35 7.68 -7.17 -8.91
N ILE A 36 8.01 -5.88 -8.82
CA ILE A 36 9.38 -5.35 -9.00
C ILE A 36 10.17 -5.56 -7.71
N GLY A 37 9.56 -5.23 -6.56
CA GLY A 37 10.16 -5.40 -5.25
C GLY A 37 9.19 -5.09 -4.11
N TYR A 38 9.63 -5.44 -2.91
CA TYR A 38 9.00 -5.04 -1.64
C TYR A 38 10.07 -5.00 -0.56
N GLU A 39 9.96 -4.07 0.37
CA GLU A 39 10.95 -3.87 1.44
C GLU A 39 10.21 -3.64 2.78
N PRO A 40 9.93 -4.70 3.55
CA PRO A 40 9.33 -4.53 4.87
C PRO A 40 10.29 -3.82 5.82
N ASP A 41 9.80 -2.82 6.51
CA ASP A 41 10.54 -2.03 7.50
C ASP A 41 9.88 -2.18 8.87
N ALA A 42 10.60 -2.84 9.79
CA ALA A 42 10.11 -3.13 11.13
C ALA A 42 10.05 -1.89 12.03
N ASP A 43 10.94 -0.90 11.84
CA ASP A 43 10.96 0.33 12.65
C ASP A 43 9.78 1.23 12.29
N PHE A 44 9.44 1.30 11.02
CA PHE A 44 8.29 2.03 10.52
C PHE A 44 7.00 1.21 10.55
N ASP A 45 7.09 -0.10 10.73
CA ASP A 45 6.00 -1.08 10.62
C ASP A 45 5.23 -0.93 9.30
N ARG A 46 5.98 -1.01 8.18
CA ARG A 46 5.52 -0.72 6.83
C ARG A 46 5.99 -1.76 5.85
N LEU A 47 5.13 -2.02 4.87
CA LEU A 47 5.41 -2.86 3.71
C LEU A 47 5.14 -2.07 2.43
N PRO A 48 6.09 -1.33 1.89
CA PRO A 48 6.01 -0.79 0.53
C PRO A 48 6.22 -1.92 -0.48
N CYS A 49 5.41 -1.91 -1.53
CA CYS A 49 5.56 -2.78 -2.69
C CYS A 49 5.64 -1.94 -3.95
N GLU A 50 6.30 -2.46 -4.99
CA GLU A 50 6.39 -1.84 -6.30
C GLU A 50 5.94 -2.82 -7.38
N LEU A 51 4.99 -2.39 -8.20
CA LEU A 51 4.33 -3.21 -9.20
C LEU A 51 4.34 -2.52 -10.56
N LEU A 52 4.53 -3.31 -11.62
CA LEU A 52 4.30 -2.89 -13.00
C LEU A 52 3.30 -3.87 -13.63
N GLY A 53 2.24 -3.36 -14.27
CA GLY A 53 1.29 -4.28 -14.87
C GLY A 53 0.32 -3.62 -15.85
N ARG A 54 -0.49 -4.48 -16.50
CA ARG A 54 -1.63 -4.03 -17.29
C ARG A 54 -2.75 -3.57 -16.35
N PRO A 55 -3.52 -2.53 -16.69
CA PRO A 55 -4.53 -1.98 -15.81
C PRO A 55 -5.50 -3.01 -15.23
N GLU A 56 -6.06 -3.89 -16.05
CA GLU A 56 -7.04 -4.88 -15.61
C GLU A 56 -6.43 -5.90 -14.64
N ALA A 57 -5.25 -6.42 -14.96
CA ALA A 57 -4.53 -7.37 -14.09
C ALA A 57 -4.06 -6.71 -12.80
N MET A 58 -3.62 -5.45 -12.87
CA MET A 58 -3.22 -4.65 -11.72
C MET A 58 -4.39 -4.42 -10.76
N ARG A 59 -5.58 -4.09 -11.30
CA ARG A 59 -6.79 -3.93 -10.49
C ARG A 59 -7.07 -5.17 -9.66
N GLU A 60 -7.10 -6.34 -10.27
CA GLU A 60 -7.40 -7.60 -9.56
C GLU A 60 -6.32 -7.96 -8.55
N ALA A 61 -5.04 -7.66 -8.84
CA ALA A 61 -3.95 -7.87 -7.91
C ALA A 61 -4.07 -6.97 -6.67
N LEU A 62 -4.32 -5.66 -6.88
CA LEU A 62 -4.49 -4.69 -5.79
C LEU A 62 -5.71 -5.00 -4.94
N LEU A 63 -6.83 -5.41 -5.54
CA LEU A 63 -8.03 -5.81 -4.82
C LEU A 63 -7.79 -7.05 -3.96
N ALA A 64 -7.08 -8.05 -4.47
CA ALA A 64 -6.76 -9.27 -3.72
C ALA A 64 -5.82 -8.99 -2.55
N ALA A 65 -4.75 -8.23 -2.78
CA ALA A 65 -3.81 -7.84 -1.72
C ALA A 65 -4.46 -6.95 -0.65
N ALA A 66 -5.33 -6.02 -1.06
CA ALA A 66 -6.10 -5.19 -0.12
C ALA A 66 -7.05 -6.05 0.73
N ALA A 67 -7.72 -7.05 0.14
CA ALA A 67 -8.57 -7.98 0.87
C ALA A 67 -7.78 -8.72 1.96
N LYS A 68 -6.58 -9.21 1.64
CA LYS A 68 -5.67 -9.84 2.60
C LYS A 68 -5.22 -8.89 3.69
N ALA A 69 -4.85 -7.67 3.34
CA ALA A 69 -4.46 -6.66 4.33
C ALA A 69 -5.60 -6.35 5.30
N TYR A 70 -6.83 -6.16 4.80
CA TYR A 70 -7.99 -5.90 5.65
C TYR A 70 -8.38 -7.09 6.54
N GLU A 71 -8.04 -8.31 6.12
CA GLU A 71 -8.26 -9.53 6.90
C GLU A 71 -7.23 -9.68 8.03
N LEU A 72 -5.96 -9.41 7.74
CA LEU A 72 -4.83 -9.79 8.57
C LEU A 72 -4.27 -8.67 9.44
N ILE A 73 -4.44 -7.40 9.03
CA ILE A 73 -3.88 -6.24 9.73
C ILE A 73 -4.95 -5.61 10.63
N ASP A 74 -4.69 -5.62 11.93
CA ASP A 74 -5.51 -4.95 12.94
C ASP A 74 -4.87 -3.61 13.32
N MET A 75 -5.45 -2.52 12.83
CA MET A 75 -4.92 -1.16 13.04
C MET A 75 -4.88 -0.72 14.52
N GLU A 76 -5.64 -1.36 15.41
CA GLU A 76 -5.56 -1.08 16.84
C GLU A 76 -4.33 -1.69 17.51
N LYS A 77 -3.68 -2.65 16.85
CA LYS A 77 -2.47 -3.32 17.33
C LYS A 77 -1.19 -2.84 16.65
N GLN A 78 -1.32 -2.00 15.64
CA GLN A 78 -0.18 -1.51 14.86
C GLN A 78 0.43 -0.25 15.48
N HIS A 79 1.75 -0.26 15.69
CA HIS A 79 2.48 0.78 16.42
C HIS A 79 3.81 1.19 15.77
N GLY A 80 3.84 1.38 14.44
CA GLY A 80 5.02 1.86 13.75
C GLY A 80 5.25 3.37 13.90
N ARG A 81 6.47 3.82 13.66
CA ARG A 81 6.81 5.25 13.63
C ARG A 81 6.23 5.99 12.42
N HIS A 82 5.89 5.26 11.38
CA HIS A 82 5.35 5.86 10.16
C HIS A 82 3.90 6.31 10.40
N PRO A 83 3.52 7.53 9.98
CA PRO A 83 2.13 7.96 10.00
C PRO A 83 1.26 7.02 9.15
N ARG A 84 0.16 6.56 9.72
CA ARG A 84 -0.72 5.56 9.09
C ARG A 84 -2.19 5.82 9.41
N ILE A 85 -3.06 5.45 8.48
CA ILE A 85 -4.52 5.56 8.68
C ILE A 85 -5.28 4.29 8.32
N GLY A 86 -4.63 3.29 7.76
CA GLY A 86 -5.29 2.05 7.37
C GLY A 86 -4.34 0.89 7.15
N ALA A 87 -4.90 -0.33 7.09
CA ALA A 87 -4.18 -1.56 6.78
C ALA A 87 -3.55 -1.49 5.38
N VAL A 88 -4.28 -0.94 4.41
CA VAL A 88 -3.76 -0.41 3.15
C VAL A 88 -3.63 1.08 3.34
N ASP A 89 -2.43 1.55 3.65
CA ASP A 89 -2.22 2.95 4.02
C ASP A 89 -2.13 3.89 2.83
N THR A 90 -1.68 3.41 1.68
CA THR A 90 -1.77 4.13 0.39
C THR A 90 -1.75 3.14 -0.77
N ILE A 91 -2.39 3.53 -1.88
CA ILE A 91 -2.17 2.94 -3.20
C ILE A 91 -1.85 4.10 -4.13
N GLU A 92 -0.61 4.17 -4.59
CA GLU A 92 -0.17 5.17 -5.55
C GLU A 92 -0.17 4.59 -6.96
N ILE A 93 -0.69 5.36 -7.93
CA ILE A 93 -0.82 4.96 -9.34
C ILE A 93 -0.08 5.96 -10.22
N TYR A 94 0.74 5.46 -11.13
CA TYR A 94 1.53 6.27 -12.05
C TYR A 94 1.38 5.79 -13.49
N PRO A 95 1.32 6.69 -14.47
CA PRO A 95 1.39 6.31 -15.87
C PRO A 95 2.77 5.72 -16.18
N ALA A 96 2.79 4.56 -16.85
CA ALA A 96 4.01 3.97 -17.36
C ALA A 96 4.03 4.02 -18.89
N LYS A 97 3.66 2.96 -19.56
CA LYS A 97 3.69 2.90 -21.02
C LYS A 97 2.28 3.08 -21.60
N ASP A 98 2.15 3.96 -22.57
CA ASP A 98 0.91 4.22 -23.34
C ASP A 98 -0.33 4.52 -22.45
N MET A 99 -0.10 5.04 -21.23
CA MET A 99 -1.12 5.52 -20.29
C MET A 99 -0.99 7.01 -20.09
N THR A 100 -2.10 7.71 -20.04
CA THR A 100 -2.17 9.13 -19.62
C THR A 100 -2.44 9.26 -18.13
N ILE A 101 -2.24 10.46 -17.60
CA ILE A 101 -2.56 10.76 -16.19
C ILE A 101 -4.06 10.69 -15.93
N GLU A 102 -4.88 11.08 -16.92
CA GLU A 102 -6.35 11.02 -16.86
C GLU A 102 -6.80 9.57 -16.76
N GLU A 103 -6.27 8.68 -17.58
CA GLU A 103 -6.57 7.25 -17.51
C GLU A 103 -6.14 6.62 -16.18
N CYS A 104 -5.03 7.08 -15.60
CA CYS A 104 -4.61 6.66 -14.26
C CYS A 104 -5.56 7.18 -13.18
N ARG A 105 -6.10 8.39 -13.33
CA ARG A 105 -7.11 8.95 -12.43
C ARG A 105 -8.41 8.14 -12.48
N ASP A 106 -8.90 7.83 -13.67
CA ASP A 106 -10.10 7.00 -13.85
C ASP A 106 -9.88 5.62 -13.24
N PHE A 107 -8.71 5.01 -13.47
CA PHE A 107 -8.35 3.73 -12.85
C PHE A 107 -8.35 3.80 -11.31
N ALA A 108 -7.80 4.86 -10.74
CA ALA A 108 -7.74 5.05 -9.28
C ALA A 108 -9.15 5.26 -8.68
N GLU A 109 -10.04 5.98 -9.36
CA GLU A 109 -11.42 6.18 -8.94
C GLU A 109 -12.22 4.87 -9.01
N ASP A 110 -12.09 4.11 -10.09
CA ASP A 110 -12.71 2.80 -10.24
C ASP A 110 -12.22 1.81 -9.18
N LEU A 111 -10.91 1.78 -8.93
CA LEU A 111 -10.31 0.95 -7.88
C LEU A 111 -10.88 1.31 -6.50
N GLY A 112 -10.94 2.61 -6.18
CA GLY A 112 -11.50 3.10 -4.91
C GLY A 112 -12.96 2.74 -4.74
N ALA A 113 -13.76 2.90 -5.79
CA ALA A 113 -15.18 2.54 -5.78
C ALA A 113 -15.37 1.03 -5.54
N GLU A 114 -14.54 0.19 -6.18
CA GLU A 114 -14.62 -1.26 -6.02
C GLU A 114 -14.14 -1.73 -4.64
N LEU A 115 -13.08 -1.13 -4.09
CA LEU A 115 -12.62 -1.38 -2.72
C LEU A 115 -13.72 -1.04 -1.70
N TYR A 116 -14.34 0.14 -1.85
CA TYR A 116 -15.46 0.52 -0.99
C TYR A 116 -16.64 -0.45 -1.12
N LYS A 117 -17.03 -0.79 -2.34
CA LYS A 117 -18.14 -1.71 -2.61
C LYS A 117 -17.92 -3.11 -2.01
N ARG A 118 -16.70 -3.67 -2.16
CA ARG A 118 -16.39 -5.03 -1.69
C ARG A 118 -16.15 -5.10 -0.19
N HIS A 119 -15.54 -4.07 0.39
CA HIS A 119 -15.04 -4.11 1.76
C HIS A 119 -15.68 -3.08 2.69
N GLY A 120 -16.40 -2.09 2.16
CA GLY A 120 -16.98 -1.00 2.94
C GLY A 120 -15.94 -0.05 3.56
N VAL A 121 -14.67 -0.19 3.17
CA VAL A 121 -13.57 0.63 3.70
C VAL A 121 -13.68 2.05 3.13
N PRO A 122 -13.69 3.09 3.98
CA PRO A 122 -13.71 4.47 3.51
C PRO A 122 -12.48 4.82 2.67
N ILE A 123 -12.68 5.55 1.57
CA ILE A 123 -11.63 5.91 0.63
C ILE A 123 -11.41 7.43 0.63
N TYR A 124 -10.14 7.82 0.59
CA TYR A 124 -9.70 9.19 0.33
C TYR A 124 -8.99 9.26 -1.01
N PHE A 125 -9.37 10.21 -1.86
CA PHE A 125 -8.63 10.50 -3.07
C PHE A 125 -7.61 11.61 -2.82
N THR A 126 -6.38 11.36 -3.24
CA THR A 126 -5.23 12.24 -3.01
C THR A 126 -4.44 12.49 -4.29
N GLY A 127 -3.44 13.36 -4.27
CA GLY A 127 -2.67 13.71 -5.46
C GLY A 127 -3.56 14.32 -6.54
N LYS A 128 -3.45 13.83 -7.76
CA LYS A 128 -4.25 14.33 -8.90
C LYS A 128 -5.74 13.92 -8.86
N ASN A 129 -6.11 13.00 -7.95
CA ASN A 129 -7.49 12.62 -7.68
C ASN A 129 -8.11 13.38 -6.51
N ALA A 130 -7.36 14.23 -5.81
CA ALA A 130 -7.86 14.94 -4.66
C ALA A 130 -9.16 15.72 -4.99
N ARG A 131 -10.20 15.46 -4.21
CA ARG A 131 -11.50 16.15 -4.32
C ARG A 131 -11.57 17.39 -3.45
N LYS A 132 -10.64 17.52 -2.50
CA LYS A 132 -10.45 18.65 -1.58
C LYS A 132 -9.02 19.14 -1.67
N PRO A 133 -8.73 20.44 -1.73
CA PRO A 133 -7.36 20.97 -1.82
C PRO A 133 -6.44 20.47 -0.70
N GLU A 134 -6.95 20.34 0.52
CA GLU A 134 -6.21 19.85 1.68
C GLU A 134 -5.80 18.37 1.56
N ASN A 135 -6.48 17.59 0.70
CA ASN A 135 -6.20 16.19 0.43
C ASN A 135 -5.22 15.99 -0.74
N GLU A 136 -4.69 17.05 -1.36
CA GLU A 136 -3.67 16.92 -2.41
C GLU A 136 -2.43 16.17 -1.89
N GLY A 137 -2.08 16.39 -0.61
CA GLY A 137 -1.05 15.63 0.09
C GLY A 137 -1.62 14.76 1.21
N LEU A 138 -0.85 13.76 1.64
CA LEU A 138 -1.25 12.85 2.71
C LEU A 138 -1.16 13.46 4.11
N THR A 139 -0.43 14.58 4.29
CA THR A 139 -0.15 15.17 5.62
C THR A 139 -1.41 15.54 6.37
N PHE A 140 -2.38 16.14 5.68
CA PHE A 140 -3.66 16.52 6.31
C PHE A 140 -4.44 15.30 6.76
N ILE A 141 -4.59 14.30 5.89
CA ILE A 141 -5.34 13.07 6.18
C ILE A 141 -4.67 12.28 7.30
N ARG A 142 -3.33 12.23 7.33
CA ARG A 142 -2.55 11.49 8.35
C ARG A 142 -2.37 12.23 9.67
N LYS A 143 -2.86 13.46 9.80
CA LYS A 143 -2.75 14.23 11.05
C LYS A 143 -3.47 13.50 12.17
N GLY A 144 -2.69 13.12 13.20
CA GLY A 144 -3.17 12.35 14.35
C GLY A 144 -3.18 10.84 14.14
N ASN A 145 -2.64 10.36 13.01
CA ASN A 145 -2.63 8.94 12.63
C ASN A 145 -4.05 8.33 12.56
N TYR A 146 -4.13 7.02 12.57
CA TYR A 146 -5.40 6.28 12.61
C TYR A 146 -6.27 6.69 13.80
N GLU A 147 -5.67 6.84 14.98
CA GLU A 147 -6.35 7.16 16.24
C GLU A 147 -7.02 8.53 16.17
N GLY A 148 -6.27 9.56 15.76
CA GLY A 148 -6.83 10.92 15.65
C GLY A 148 -7.79 11.09 14.48
N LEU A 149 -7.57 10.40 13.36
CA LEU A 149 -8.50 10.44 12.24
C LEU A 149 -9.83 9.78 12.58
N ARG A 150 -9.81 8.66 13.32
CA ARG A 150 -11.01 7.96 13.80
C ARG A 150 -11.95 8.87 14.60
N GLU A 151 -11.39 9.76 15.39
CA GLU A 151 -12.15 10.74 16.16
C GLU A 151 -12.55 11.95 15.32
N ALA A 152 -11.61 12.47 14.55
CA ALA A 152 -11.83 13.67 13.76
C ALA A 152 -12.94 13.51 12.71
N VAL A 153 -13.06 12.36 12.06
CA VAL A 153 -14.12 12.13 11.05
C VAL A 153 -15.54 12.23 11.61
N LEU A 154 -15.71 12.12 12.94
CA LEU A 154 -17.02 12.22 13.58
C LEU A 154 -17.45 13.67 13.82
N THR A 155 -16.50 14.59 13.91
CA THR A 155 -16.74 15.98 14.35
C THR A 155 -16.30 17.03 13.35
N ASP A 156 -15.37 16.70 12.45
CA ASP A 156 -14.81 17.61 11.46
C ASP A 156 -15.17 17.17 10.03
N PRO A 157 -16.13 17.84 9.36
CA PRO A 157 -16.52 17.50 8.01
C PRO A 157 -15.38 17.58 6.97
N SER A 158 -14.33 18.40 7.21
CA SER A 158 -13.18 18.49 6.33
C SER A 158 -12.39 17.16 6.27
N ARG A 159 -12.47 16.39 7.35
CA ARG A 159 -11.81 15.08 7.50
C ARG A 159 -12.65 13.91 6.95
N ALA A 160 -13.88 14.17 6.48
CA ALA A 160 -14.75 13.14 5.94
C ALA A 160 -14.12 12.48 4.69
N PRO A 161 -14.25 11.14 4.53
CA PRO A 161 -13.76 10.43 3.35
C PRO A 161 -14.53 10.85 2.08
N ASP A 162 -13.93 10.61 0.93
CA ASP A 162 -14.54 10.89 -0.37
C ASP A 162 -15.55 9.80 -0.78
N LEU A 163 -15.31 8.55 -0.34
CA LEU A 163 -16.27 7.46 -0.46
C LEU A 163 -16.45 6.79 0.91
N GLY A 164 -17.68 6.48 1.23
CA GLY A 164 -18.04 5.81 2.47
C GLY A 164 -18.52 6.74 3.56
N PRO A 165 -18.99 6.20 4.69
CA PRO A 165 -19.49 6.99 5.79
C PRO A 165 -18.34 7.71 6.52
N ALA A 166 -18.59 8.94 6.95
CA ALA A 166 -17.76 9.66 7.93
C ALA A 166 -17.86 9.01 9.32
N LYS A 167 -17.72 7.69 9.40
CA LYS A 167 -17.97 6.89 10.58
C LYS A 167 -17.19 5.60 10.47
N LEU A 168 -16.25 5.38 11.33
CA LEU A 168 -15.69 4.04 11.51
C LEU A 168 -16.74 3.23 12.30
N HIS A 169 -17.14 2.12 11.76
CA HIS A 169 -18.10 1.24 12.44
C HIS A 169 -17.50 0.61 13.70
N PRO A 170 -18.35 0.23 14.69
CA PRO A 170 -17.90 -0.35 15.94
C PRO A 170 -17.12 -1.67 15.74
N PRO A 171 -16.38 -2.12 16.74
CA PRO A 171 -15.26 -3.05 16.67
C PRO A 171 -15.58 -4.52 16.34
N SER A 172 -16.69 -4.81 15.69
CA SER A 172 -17.12 -6.20 15.43
C SER A 172 -16.44 -6.89 14.25
N SER A 173 -15.67 -6.17 13.44
CA SER A 173 -14.83 -6.80 12.39
C SER A 173 -13.59 -5.98 12.11
N ALA A 174 -12.44 -6.63 11.89
CA ALA A 174 -11.16 -6.01 11.53
C ALA A 174 -11.26 -5.15 10.25
N ARG A 175 -12.19 -5.45 9.36
CA ARG A 175 -12.42 -4.76 8.07
C ARG A 175 -12.80 -3.28 8.22
N TRP A 176 -13.46 -2.90 9.31
CA TRP A 176 -14.01 -1.55 9.50
C TRP A 176 -13.04 -0.56 10.16
N ARG A 177 -11.84 -1.02 10.49
CA ARG A 177 -10.81 -0.24 11.20
C ARG A 177 -9.75 0.32 10.27
N SER A 178 -10.07 0.50 9.01
CA SER A 178 -9.11 0.95 8.00
C SER A 178 -9.70 2.05 7.14
N MET A 179 -8.88 2.97 6.73
CA MET A 179 -9.17 3.95 5.68
C MET A 179 -8.08 3.83 4.64
N THR A 180 -8.40 4.03 3.38
CA THR A 180 -7.42 3.82 2.31
C THR A 180 -7.31 5.06 1.42
N PRO A 181 -6.20 5.79 1.45
CA PRO A 181 -5.86 6.78 0.46
C PRO A 181 -5.46 6.15 -0.86
N ILE A 182 -6.00 6.69 -1.96
CA ILE A 182 -5.60 6.35 -3.31
C ILE A 182 -5.12 7.62 -4.00
N SER A 183 -3.91 7.57 -4.55
CA SER A 183 -3.23 8.69 -5.16
C SER A 183 -2.91 8.43 -6.62
N THR A 184 -2.94 9.49 -7.42
CA THR A 184 -2.36 9.47 -8.76
C THR A 184 -1.34 10.59 -8.88
N SER A 185 -0.16 10.29 -9.41
CA SER A 185 0.92 11.24 -9.62
C SER A 185 1.46 11.18 -11.05
N SER A 186 1.85 12.34 -11.58
CA SER A 186 2.43 12.47 -12.91
C SER A 186 3.93 12.13 -12.96
N SER A 187 4.59 12.03 -11.80
CA SER A 187 6.02 11.71 -11.72
C SER A 187 6.21 10.33 -11.11
N THR A 188 6.88 9.44 -11.83
CA THR A 188 7.51 8.27 -11.22
C THR A 188 8.62 8.79 -10.31
N ARG A 189 8.36 8.89 -9.01
CA ARG A 189 9.45 9.02 -8.05
C ARG A 189 10.20 7.70 -8.08
N PRO A 190 11.54 7.70 -8.27
CA PRO A 190 12.28 6.48 -8.00
C PRO A 190 11.98 6.10 -6.57
N ILE A 191 11.65 4.83 -6.36
CA ILE A 191 11.48 4.28 -5.02
C ILE A 191 12.70 4.72 -4.23
N CYS A 192 12.46 5.33 -3.09
CA CYS A 192 13.50 5.70 -2.17
C CYS A 192 14.18 4.40 -1.72
N ARG A 193 15.18 3.96 -2.47
CA ARG A 193 16.12 2.99 -1.98
C ARG A 193 16.78 3.65 -0.78
N SER A 194 16.36 3.25 0.39
CA SER A 194 17.08 3.55 1.60
C SER A 194 18.55 3.16 1.36
N PRO A 195 19.54 4.05 1.59
CA PRO A 195 20.94 3.72 1.35
C PRO A 195 21.52 2.76 2.40
N ARG A 196 20.70 1.90 2.99
CA ARG A 196 21.08 0.93 4.02
C ARG A 196 20.64 -0.49 3.69
N SER A 197 21.18 -1.03 2.63
CA SER A 197 21.42 -2.46 2.54
C SER A 197 22.83 -2.64 2.02
N SER A 198 23.80 -2.61 2.92
CA SER A 198 25.07 -3.28 2.67
C SER A 198 24.75 -4.74 2.32
N PRO A 199 25.32 -5.31 1.25
CA PRO A 199 25.11 -6.71 0.96
C PRO A 199 25.64 -7.50 2.15
N ALA A 200 24.76 -8.30 2.77
CA ALA A 200 25.18 -9.28 3.74
C ALA A 200 26.27 -10.12 3.06
N SER A 201 27.48 -10.06 3.60
CA SER A 201 28.59 -10.90 3.20
C SER A 201 28.15 -12.34 3.38
N PHE A 202 27.99 -13.06 2.29
CA PHE A 202 27.95 -14.51 2.32
C PHE A 202 29.30 -14.97 2.86
N ALA A 203 29.30 -15.33 4.14
CA ALA A 203 30.46 -15.98 4.75
C ALA A 203 30.65 -17.32 4.02
N ALA A 204 31.74 -17.39 3.29
CA ALA A 204 32.21 -18.62 2.70
C ALA A 204 32.48 -19.61 3.86
N GLY A 205 31.82 -20.77 3.77
CA GLY A 205 32.05 -21.87 4.69
C GLY A 205 33.52 -22.33 4.64
N PRO A 206 34.04 -22.95 5.70
CA PRO A 206 35.46 -23.30 5.79
C PRO A 206 35.87 -24.33 4.74
N ALA A 207 36.91 -23.98 4.01
CA ALA A 207 37.56 -24.87 3.05
C ALA A 207 38.08 -26.10 3.75
N ALA A 208 37.74 -27.28 3.23
CA ALA A 208 38.28 -28.55 3.64
C ALA A 208 39.79 -28.58 3.40
N SER A 209 40.57 -28.86 4.44
CA SER A 209 42.01 -29.08 4.34
C SER A 209 42.33 -30.37 3.59
N PRO A 210 43.32 -30.40 2.71
CA PRO A 210 43.79 -31.66 2.11
C PRO A 210 44.70 -32.42 3.09
N ILE A 211 44.32 -33.64 3.36
CA ILE A 211 45.19 -34.60 4.05
C ILE A 211 46.27 -35.05 3.05
N PHE A 212 47.53 -34.69 3.31
CA PHE A 212 48.67 -35.30 2.65
C PHE A 212 49.22 -36.42 3.50
N ARG A 213 49.41 -37.59 2.88
CA ARG A 213 50.10 -38.77 3.36
C ARG A 213 51.65 -38.53 3.35
N ALA A 214 52.29 -39.09 4.31
CA ALA A 214 53.55 -39.74 4.17
C ALA A 214 53.45 -41.16 4.76
#